data_e7ea27abbdb9f58a6a097eb733468856
#
_entry.id   e7ea27abbdb9f58a6a097eb733468856
#
_cell.length_a   1.000
_cell.length_b   1.000
_cell.length_c   1.000
_cell.angle_alpha   90.00
_cell.angle_beta   90.00
_cell.angle_gamma   90.00
#
_symmetry.space_group_name_H-M   'P 1'
#
loop_
_entity.id
_entity.type
_entity.pdbx_description
1 polymer ?
#
loop_
_entity_poly.entity_id
_entity_poly.type
_entity_poly.pdbx_seq_one_letter_code
_entity_poly.pdbx_strand_id
1 'polypeptide(L)'
;KGYAPIGSKIKPILTHTAKKFKVNMISAITNTGKSMFALYDDSIATDNFIDFLERVIKSNDKKVFMIVDNLRVHHAKKVKEWEEENKDKIKLFYLPPYSPEFNPDEYLNQDYKSNVHKNGLPKNQKELKENTQNYMESLQNNPQKVANFFLHPSVKYAG
;
A
#
# COMPACT_ATOMS: atom_id res chain seq x y z
N LYS A 1 6.06 12.93 22.86
CA LYS A 1 6.99 12.64 23.97
C LYS A 1 8.25 12.09 23.35
N GLY A 2 9.42 12.72 23.62
CA GLY A 2 10.73 12.22 23.20
C GLY A 2 11.42 11.50 24.38
N TYR A 3 12.24 10.53 24.06
CA TYR A 3 13.10 9.85 25.03
C TYR A 3 14.52 10.40 24.92
N ALA A 4 15.17 10.66 26.04
CA ALA A 4 16.55 11.06 26.09
C ALA A 4 17.26 10.38 27.29
N PRO A 5 18.58 10.15 27.25
CA PRO A 5 19.32 9.62 28.38
C PRO A 5 19.14 10.49 29.62
N ILE A 6 19.07 9.85 30.79
CA ILE A 6 18.96 10.54 32.08
C ILE A 6 20.16 11.48 32.22
N GLY A 7 19.90 12.76 32.55
CA GLY A 7 20.92 13.79 32.71
C GLY A 7 21.25 14.61 31.45
N SER A 8 20.72 14.27 30.28
CA SER A 8 20.89 15.10 29.09
C SER A 8 20.01 16.36 29.15
N LYS A 9 20.58 17.54 28.86
CA LYS A 9 19.80 18.78 28.64
C LYS A 9 19.03 18.60 27.32
N ILE A 10 17.73 18.32 27.41
CA ILE A 10 16.85 18.24 26.25
C ILE A 10 16.78 19.63 25.63
N LYS A 11 17.40 19.81 24.47
CA LYS A 11 17.07 20.98 23.64
C LYS A 11 15.64 20.78 23.17
N PRO A 12 14.72 21.76 23.38
CA PRO A 12 13.38 21.64 22.82
C PRO A 12 13.52 21.46 21.31
N ILE A 13 13.11 20.30 20.81
CA ILE A 13 12.90 20.13 19.39
C ILE A 13 11.71 21.03 19.08
N LEU A 14 11.97 22.16 18.42
CA LEU A 14 10.92 22.94 17.80
C LEU A 14 10.17 22.00 16.87
N THR A 15 9.07 21.45 17.34
CA THR A 15 8.09 20.83 16.47
C THR A 15 7.52 21.97 15.63
N HIS A 16 8.14 22.21 14.46
CA HIS A 16 7.41 22.90 13.42
C HIS A 16 6.06 22.20 13.32
N THR A 17 5.00 22.98 13.38
CA THR A 17 3.65 22.51 13.10
C THR A 17 3.70 21.78 11.77
N ALA A 18 3.83 20.46 11.84
CA ALA A 18 4.04 19.64 10.67
C ALA A 18 2.76 19.73 9.85
N LYS A 19 2.81 20.47 8.74
CA LYS A 19 1.81 20.29 7.68
C LYS A 19 1.83 18.80 7.40
N LYS A 20 0.72 18.11 7.66
CA LYS A 20 0.59 16.68 7.40
C LYS A 20 0.50 16.50 5.89
N PHE A 21 1.62 16.25 5.26
CA PHE A 21 1.64 15.84 3.86
C PHE A 21 1.01 14.45 3.76
N LYS A 22 0.28 14.20 2.67
CA LYS A 22 -0.44 12.95 2.45
C LYS A 22 -0.14 12.45 1.04
N VAL A 23 0.23 11.18 0.92
CA VAL A 23 0.28 10.46 -0.35
C VAL A 23 -0.85 9.45 -0.36
N ASN A 24 -1.60 9.42 -1.45
CA ASN A 24 -2.59 8.40 -1.69
C ASN A 24 -1.97 7.35 -2.62
N MET A 25 -1.98 6.09 -2.18
CA MET A 25 -1.34 4.98 -2.88
C MET A 25 -2.32 3.81 -2.96
N ILE A 26 -2.36 3.17 -4.11
CA ILE A 26 -2.90 1.81 -4.27
C ILE A 26 -1.69 0.90 -4.47
N SER A 27 -1.65 -0.21 -3.76
CA SER A 27 -0.63 -1.24 -3.90
C SER A 27 -1.26 -2.62 -4.02
N ALA A 28 -0.55 -3.53 -4.66
CA ALA A 28 -0.86 -4.95 -4.73
C ALA A 28 0.43 -5.75 -4.64
N ILE A 29 0.40 -6.82 -3.86
CA ILE A 29 1.53 -7.71 -3.65
C ILE A 29 1.14 -9.16 -3.86
N THR A 30 2.10 -10.01 -4.19
CA THR A 30 1.91 -11.45 -4.33
C THR A 30 2.81 -12.22 -3.39
N ASN A 31 2.39 -13.43 -3.02
CA ASN A 31 3.21 -14.38 -2.24
C ASN A 31 4.52 -14.78 -2.95
N THR A 32 4.59 -14.62 -4.27
CA THR A 32 5.80 -14.86 -5.06
C THR A 32 6.77 -13.66 -5.08
N GLY A 33 6.44 -12.58 -4.37
CA GLY A 33 7.31 -11.42 -4.23
C GLY A 33 7.12 -10.31 -5.26
N LYS A 34 6.13 -10.40 -6.14
CA LYS A 34 5.81 -9.30 -7.05
C LYS A 34 5.06 -8.20 -6.29
N SER A 35 5.33 -6.95 -6.64
CA SER A 35 4.57 -5.80 -6.16
C SER A 35 4.29 -4.81 -7.29
N MET A 36 3.12 -4.20 -7.23
CA MET A 36 2.68 -3.12 -8.10
C MET A 36 2.11 -2.00 -7.26
N PHE A 37 2.31 -0.75 -7.66
CA PHE A 37 1.74 0.39 -6.97
C PHE A 37 1.43 1.55 -7.93
N ALA A 38 0.57 2.43 -7.47
CA ALA A 38 0.27 3.71 -8.12
C ALA A 38 0.08 4.80 -7.06
N LEU A 39 0.64 5.98 -7.31
CA LEU A 39 0.54 7.16 -6.45
C LEU A 39 -0.41 8.18 -7.07
N TYR A 40 -1.28 8.75 -6.25
CA TYR A 40 -2.27 9.74 -6.65
C TYR A 40 -2.13 11.01 -5.80
N ASP A 41 -2.27 12.17 -6.42
CA ASP A 41 -2.20 13.45 -5.72
C ASP A 41 -3.53 13.74 -4.99
N ASP A 42 -4.64 13.32 -5.58
CA ASP A 42 -5.98 13.43 -5.01
C ASP A 42 -6.44 12.13 -4.34
N SER A 43 -7.62 12.19 -3.69
CA SER A 43 -8.23 11.00 -3.09
C SER A 43 -8.50 9.93 -4.15
N ILE A 44 -8.24 8.67 -3.78
CA ILE A 44 -8.48 7.54 -4.67
C ILE A 44 -9.98 7.41 -4.93
N ALA A 45 -10.35 7.61 -6.20
CA ALA A 45 -11.70 7.43 -6.71
C ALA A 45 -11.85 6.05 -7.37
N THR A 46 -13.09 5.69 -7.69
CA THR A 46 -13.42 4.43 -8.38
C THR A 46 -12.65 4.26 -9.69
N ASP A 47 -12.47 5.35 -10.46
CA ASP A 47 -11.76 5.31 -11.74
C ASP A 47 -10.26 5.03 -11.57
N ASN A 48 -9.65 5.58 -10.52
CA ASN A 48 -8.26 5.27 -10.17
C ASN A 48 -8.08 3.79 -9.84
N PHE A 49 -9.05 3.21 -9.13
CA PHE A 49 -9.01 1.79 -8.79
C PHE A 49 -9.16 0.91 -10.05
N ILE A 50 -10.10 1.23 -10.95
CA ILE A 50 -10.27 0.52 -12.22
C ILE A 50 -9.01 0.61 -13.08
N ASP A 51 -8.42 1.80 -13.23
CA ASP A 51 -7.14 1.98 -13.96
C ASP A 51 -6.03 1.11 -13.36
N PHE A 52 -5.95 1.04 -12.03
CA PHE A 52 -4.99 0.15 -11.36
C PHE A 52 -5.25 -1.33 -11.68
N LEU A 53 -6.52 -1.78 -11.64
CA LEU A 53 -6.88 -3.15 -12.01
C LEU A 53 -6.55 -3.47 -13.48
N GLU A 54 -6.76 -2.52 -14.40
CA GLU A 54 -6.35 -2.68 -15.80
C GLU A 54 -4.85 -2.89 -15.96
N ARG A 55 -4.05 -2.15 -15.20
CA ARG A 55 -2.59 -2.30 -15.19
C ARG A 55 -2.20 -3.66 -14.63
N VAL A 56 -2.90 -4.14 -13.60
CA VAL A 56 -2.68 -5.48 -13.02
C VAL A 56 -2.94 -6.56 -14.06
N ILE A 57 -4.09 -6.53 -14.76
CA ILE A 57 -4.38 -7.56 -15.78
C ILE A 57 -3.46 -7.49 -16.99
N LYS A 58 -3.02 -6.29 -17.40
CA LYS A 58 -2.05 -6.12 -18.50
C LYS A 58 -0.66 -6.66 -18.17
N SER A 59 -0.29 -6.71 -16.88
CA SER A 59 1.02 -7.20 -16.42
C SER A 59 1.04 -8.71 -16.13
N ASN A 60 -0.07 -9.42 -16.35
CA ASN A 60 -0.19 -10.84 -16.08
C ASN A 60 -0.82 -11.57 -17.27
N ASP A 61 -0.17 -12.64 -17.71
CA ASP A 61 -0.66 -13.50 -18.81
C ASP A 61 -1.75 -14.49 -18.36
N LYS A 62 -1.90 -14.68 -17.07
CA LYS A 62 -2.88 -15.59 -16.46
C LYS A 62 -3.98 -14.80 -15.74
N LYS A 63 -5.14 -15.46 -15.58
CA LYS A 63 -6.22 -14.89 -14.77
C LYS A 63 -5.75 -14.57 -13.37
N VAL A 64 -6.02 -13.34 -12.94
CA VAL A 64 -5.67 -12.82 -11.61
C VAL A 64 -6.79 -13.10 -10.63
N PHE A 65 -6.46 -13.66 -9.48
CA PHE A 65 -7.35 -13.74 -8.33
C PHE A 65 -6.86 -12.70 -7.32
N MET A 66 -7.62 -11.61 -7.16
CA MET A 66 -7.21 -10.47 -6.35
C MET A 66 -8.05 -10.37 -5.09
N ILE A 67 -7.38 -10.34 -3.95
CA ILE A 67 -7.99 -10.10 -2.65
C ILE A 67 -7.90 -8.60 -2.36
N VAL A 68 -9.03 -7.99 -2.05
CA VAL A 68 -9.15 -6.55 -1.79
C VAL A 68 -9.79 -6.31 -0.43
N ASP A 69 -9.43 -5.21 0.20
CA ASP A 69 -10.10 -4.78 1.41
C ASP A 69 -11.56 -4.34 1.13
N ASN A 70 -12.30 -4.06 2.17
CA ASN A 70 -13.72 -3.76 2.10
C ASN A 70 -14.00 -2.26 1.98
N LEU A 71 -13.18 -1.48 1.27
CA LEU A 71 -13.42 -0.07 1.01
C LEU A 71 -14.62 0.15 0.09
N ARG A 72 -15.39 1.20 0.33
CA ARG A 72 -16.60 1.53 -0.46
C ARG A 72 -16.32 1.66 -1.96
N VAL A 73 -15.17 2.19 -2.34
CA VAL A 73 -14.78 2.36 -3.75
C VAL A 73 -14.67 1.02 -4.48
N HIS A 74 -14.28 -0.06 -3.79
CA HIS A 74 -14.15 -1.40 -4.35
C HIS A 74 -15.51 -2.05 -4.64
N HIS A 75 -16.57 -1.60 -3.97
CA HIS A 75 -17.95 -2.12 -4.14
C HIS A 75 -18.79 -1.27 -5.11
N ALA A 76 -18.21 -0.22 -5.70
CA ALA A 76 -18.93 0.64 -6.63
C ALA A 76 -19.51 -0.18 -7.79
N LYS A 77 -20.70 0.23 -8.26
CA LYS A 77 -21.39 -0.43 -9.40
C LYS A 77 -20.47 -0.55 -10.61
N LYS A 78 -19.73 0.53 -10.92
CA LYS A 78 -18.79 0.59 -12.03
C LYS A 78 -17.66 -0.46 -11.92
N VAL A 79 -17.18 -0.77 -10.70
CA VAL A 79 -16.18 -1.83 -10.48
C VAL A 79 -16.78 -3.21 -10.78
N LYS A 80 -18.01 -3.47 -10.35
CA LYS A 80 -18.68 -4.74 -10.61
C LYS A 80 -18.96 -4.95 -12.10
N GLU A 81 -19.39 -3.91 -12.80
CA GLU A 81 -19.61 -3.93 -14.24
C GLU A 81 -18.29 -4.20 -14.97
N TRP A 82 -17.21 -3.49 -14.59
CA TRP A 82 -15.88 -3.70 -15.14
C TRP A 82 -15.34 -5.12 -14.86
N GLU A 83 -15.55 -5.66 -13.62
CA GLU A 83 -15.15 -7.03 -13.28
C GLU A 83 -15.87 -8.05 -14.15
N GLU A 84 -17.18 -7.89 -14.39
CA GLU A 84 -17.96 -8.79 -15.25
C GLU A 84 -17.46 -8.77 -16.70
N GLU A 85 -17.14 -7.59 -17.24
CA GLU A 85 -16.55 -7.45 -18.57
C GLU A 85 -15.15 -8.09 -18.70
N ASN A 86 -14.42 -8.18 -17.58
CA ASN A 86 -13.07 -8.74 -17.53
C ASN A 86 -12.98 -10.07 -16.77
N LYS A 87 -14.10 -10.78 -16.58
CA LYS A 87 -14.18 -11.98 -15.74
C LYS A 87 -13.25 -13.13 -16.15
N ASP A 88 -12.82 -13.17 -17.40
CA ASP A 88 -11.85 -14.15 -17.88
C ASP A 88 -10.41 -13.81 -17.46
N LYS A 89 -10.14 -12.53 -17.13
CA LYS A 89 -8.82 -12.02 -16.78
C LYS A 89 -8.62 -11.79 -15.29
N ILE A 90 -9.69 -11.47 -14.55
CA ILE A 90 -9.60 -11.16 -13.13
C ILE A 90 -10.86 -11.65 -12.38
N LYS A 91 -10.66 -11.95 -11.08
CA LYS A 91 -11.72 -12.16 -10.10
C LYS A 91 -11.34 -11.47 -8.80
N LEU A 92 -12.25 -10.64 -8.28
CA LEU A 92 -12.07 -9.95 -7.01
C LEU A 92 -12.69 -10.76 -5.86
N PHE A 93 -11.97 -10.83 -4.75
CA PHE A 93 -12.41 -11.41 -3.50
C PHE A 93 -12.28 -10.36 -2.40
N TYR A 94 -13.32 -10.18 -1.60
CA TYR A 94 -13.38 -9.14 -0.60
C TYR A 94 -13.08 -9.71 0.79
N LEU A 95 -12.17 -9.06 1.51
CA LEU A 95 -11.93 -9.37 2.91
C LEU A 95 -13.18 -9.04 3.76
N PRO A 96 -13.37 -9.73 4.89
CA PRO A 96 -14.41 -9.35 5.85
C PRO A 96 -14.26 -7.88 6.27
N PRO A 97 -15.37 -7.20 6.63
CA PRO A 97 -15.30 -5.88 7.21
C PRO A 97 -14.43 -5.85 8.49
N TYR A 98 -13.66 -4.77 8.67
CA TYR A 98 -12.84 -4.55 9.87
C TYR A 98 -11.81 -5.66 10.18
N SER A 99 -11.25 -6.29 9.15
CA SER A 99 -10.29 -7.39 9.30
C SER A 99 -8.95 -7.09 8.60
N PRO A 100 -8.26 -5.98 8.96
CA PRO A 100 -6.98 -5.61 8.34
C PRO A 100 -5.88 -6.65 8.58
N GLU A 101 -5.96 -7.41 9.68
CA GLU A 101 -5.02 -8.47 10.03
C GLU A 101 -4.97 -9.60 8.99
N PHE A 102 -6.01 -9.75 8.18
CA PHE A 102 -6.05 -10.71 7.07
C PHE A 102 -5.52 -10.15 5.76
N ASN A 103 -5.16 -8.86 5.70
CA ASN A 103 -4.64 -8.24 4.49
C ASN A 103 -3.09 -8.23 4.50
N PRO A 104 -2.41 -9.00 3.64
CA PRO A 104 -0.95 -8.95 3.54
C PRO A 104 -0.39 -7.56 3.24
N ASP A 105 -1.14 -6.72 2.52
CA ASP A 105 -0.76 -5.34 2.18
C ASP A 105 -0.67 -4.43 3.43
N GLU A 106 -1.35 -4.76 4.52
CA GLU A 106 -1.20 -4.02 5.79
C GLU A 106 0.20 -4.19 6.41
N TYR A 107 0.85 -5.34 6.21
CA TYR A 107 2.25 -5.53 6.64
C TYR A 107 3.21 -4.71 5.79
N LEU A 108 2.94 -4.58 4.48
CA LEU A 108 3.64 -3.63 3.63
C LEU A 108 3.43 -2.20 4.14
N ASN A 109 2.20 -1.80 4.46
CA ASN A 109 1.87 -0.47 4.97
C ASN A 109 2.59 -0.18 6.30
N GLN A 110 2.72 -1.15 7.19
CA GLN A 110 3.47 -1.00 8.44
C GLN A 110 4.97 -0.82 8.18
N ASP A 111 5.54 -1.65 7.30
CA ASP A 111 6.95 -1.53 6.92
C ASP A 111 7.23 -0.19 6.20
N TYR A 112 6.34 0.24 5.32
CA TYR A 112 6.39 1.55 4.68
C TYR A 112 6.42 2.69 5.71
N LYS A 113 5.47 2.73 6.64
CA LYS A 113 5.41 3.75 7.71
C LYS A 113 6.67 3.79 8.55
N SER A 114 7.30 2.64 8.78
CA SER A 114 8.54 2.52 9.55
C SER A 114 9.78 2.98 8.77
N ASN A 115 9.75 2.92 7.44
CA ASN A 115 10.93 3.12 6.60
C ASN A 115 10.91 4.43 5.79
N VAL A 116 9.74 4.94 5.39
CA VAL A 116 9.63 6.14 4.55
C VAL A 116 10.21 7.41 5.21
N HIS A 117 10.31 7.40 6.54
CA HIS A 117 10.84 8.52 7.33
C HIS A 117 12.21 8.23 7.96
N LYS A 118 12.91 7.18 7.54
CA LYS A 118 14.25 6.84 8.10
C LYS A 118 15.25 7.97 7.97
N ASN A 119 15.17 8.76 6.90
CA ASN A 119 16.07 9.89 6.64
C ASN A 119 15.52 11.23 7.15
N GLY A 120 14.47 11.21 7.98
CA GLY A 120 13.80 12.39 8.50
C GLY A 120 12.41 12.61 7.94
N LEU A 121 11.69 13.58 8.50
CA LEU A 121 10.36 13.95 8.04
C LEU A 121 10.47 14.75 6.72
N PRO A 122 9.58 14.50 5.74
CA PRO A 122 9.58 15.21 4.47
C PRO A 122 9.26 16.70 4.69
N LYS A 123 9.96 17.57 3.98
CA LYS A 123 9.80 19.02 4.06
C LYS A 123 8.59 19.55 3.30
N ASN A 124 8.13 18.79 2.31
CA ASN A 124 7.01 19.15 1.45
C ASN A 124 6.36 17.89 0.84
N GLN A 125 5.23 18.10 0.16
CA GLN A 125 4.45 17.04 -0.52
C GLN A 125 5.28 16.30 -1.56
N LYS A 126 6.10 17.01 -2.33
CA LYS A 126 6.93 16.43 -3.40
C LYS A 126 7.96 15.45 -2.81
N GLU A 127 8.66 15.86 -1.75
CA GLU A 127 9.65 15.02 -1.07
C GLU A 127 8.99 13.75 -0.48
N LEU A 128 7.78 13.88 0.10
CA LEU A 128 7.05 12.71 0.57
C LEU A 128 6.72 11.74 -0.58
N LYS A 129 6.28 12.26 -1.72
CA LYS A 129 5.95 11.46 -2.91
C LYS A 129 7.21 10.77 -3.46
N GLU A 130 8.32 11.48 -3.54
CA GLU A 130 9.61 10.91 -3.96
C GLU A 130 10.11 9.82 -3.01
N ASN A 131 10.03 10.05 -1.70
CA ASN A 131 10.41 9.04 -0.70
C ASN A 131 9.52 7.80 -0.80
N THR A 132 8.22 7.98 -1.04
CA THR A 132 7.26 6.88 -1.23
C THR A 132 7.60 6.10 -2.50
N GLN A 133 7.85 6.79 -3.61
CA GLN A 133 8.24 6.18 -4.88
C GLN A 133 9.50 5.33 -4.71
N ASN A 134 10.56 5.92 -4.15
CA ASN A 134 11.83 5.23 -3.93
C ASN A 134 11.70 4.00 -3.03
N TYR A 135 10.87 4.11 -1.97
CA TYR A 135 10.60 2.97 -1.10
C TYR A 135 9.90 1.84 -1.86
N MET A 136 8.85 2.14 -2.60
CA MET A 136 8.08 1.14 -3.34
C MET A 136 8.90 0.49 -4.47
N GLU A 137 9.73 1.27 -5.16
CA GLU A 137 10.69 0.74 -6.16
C GLU A 137 11.74 -0.18 -5.50
N SER A 138 12.20 0.16 -4.30
CA SER A 138 13.10 -0.71 -3.54
C SER A 138 12.47 -2.05 -3.18
N LEU A 139 11.16 -2.08 -2.93
CA LEU A 139 10.41 -3.31 -2.71
C LEU A 139 10.29 -4.14 -4.00
N GLN A 140 10.03 -3.51 -5.15
CA GLN A 140 9.98 -4.21 -6.44
C GLN A 140 11.31 -4.91 -6.75
N ASN A 141 12.42 -4.33 -6.30
CA ASN A 141 13.77 -4.91 -6.43
C ASN A 141 14.11 -5.91 -5.31
N ASN A 142 13.20 -6.16 -4.37
CA ASN A 142 13.39 -7.12 -3.28
C ASN A 142 12.19 -8.08 -3.12
N PRO A 143 12.01 -9.02 -4.07
CA PRO A 143 10.88 -9.96 -4.06
C PRO A 143 10.79 -10.78 -2.77
N GLN A 144 11.93 -11.15 -2.17
CA GLN A 144 11.95 -11.92 -0.93
C GLN A 144 11.31 -11.13 0.24
N LYS A 145 11.57 -9.82 0.31
CA LYS A 145 10.95 -8.97 1.35
C LYS A 145 9.43 -8.92 1.17
N VAL A 146 8.95 -8.81 -0.06
CA VAL A 146 7.52 -8.80 -0.37
C VAL A 146 6.88 -10.15 -0.02
N ALA A 147 7.50 -11.28 -0.41
CA ALA A 147 7.03 -12.61 -0.07
C ALA A 147 6.94 -12.84 1.46
N ASN A 148 7.86 -12.25 2.22
CA ASN A 148 7.88 -12.38 3.68
C ASN A 148 6.65 -11.75 4.36
N PHE A 149 5.95 -10.80 3.74
CA PHE A 149 4.70 -10.25 4.28
C PHE A 149 3.59 -11.31 4.38
N PHE A 150 3.68 -12.38 3.59
CA PHE A 150 2.73 -13.51 3.61
C PHE A 150 3.06 -14.60 4.65
N LEU A 151 4.19 -14.48 5.35
CA LEU A 151 4.59 -15.48 6.36
C LEU A 151 3.87 -15.32 7.70
N HIS A 152 3.20 -14.18 7.94
CA HIS A 152 2.47 -13.99 9.18
C HIS A 152 1.28 -14.96 9.28
N PRO A 153 1.04 -15.56 10.47
CA PRO A 153 -0.01 -16.58 10.65
C PRO A 153 -1.39 -16.17 10.14
N SER A 154 -1.77 -14.90 10.33
CA SER A 154 -3.09 -14.37 9.93
C SER A 154 -3.29 -14.29 8.41
N VAL A 155 -2.23 -14.30 7.62
CA VAL A 155 -2.30 -14.16 6.15
C VAL A 155 -1.80 -15.39 5.40
N LYS A 156 -1.51 -16.50 6.09
CA LYS A 156 -1.08 -17.76 5.47
C LYS A 156 -2.05 -18.32 4.43
N TYR A 157 -3.32 -17.96 4.51
CA TYR A 157 -4.35 -18.38 3.54
C TYR A 157 -4.08 -17.81 2.12
N ALA A 158 -3.31 -16.71 2.02
CA ALA A 158 -2.95 -16.03 0.76
C ALA A 158 -1.52 -16.36 0.29
N GLY A 159 -0.80 -17.21 1.05
CA GLY A 159 0.59 -17.62 0.79
C GLY A 159 0.75 -18.91 0.00
#